data_4bbcf6b62ba0a64696d81fab47330574
#
_entry.id   4bbcf6b62ba0a64696d81fab47330574
#
_cell.length_a   1.000
_cell.length_b   1.000
_cell.length_c   1.000
_cell.angle_alpha   90.00
_cell.angle_beta   90.00
_cell.angle_gamma   90.00
#
_symmetry.space_group_name_H-M   'P 1'
#
loop_
_entity.id
_entity.type
_entity.pdbx_description
1 polymer ?
#
loop_
_entity_poly.entity_id
_entity_poly.type
_entity_poly.pdbx_seq_one_letter_code
_entity_poly.pdbx_strand_id
1 'polypeptide(L)'
;WYIGKATVSCRLLDRNSCTDAFFPSGCPSAERTLEAAFYGTNAARSAFYPSITLSGSAGWTNSAGAMIINPGKFLASAVGSLTQPLFNRGQVMAQYRIARAQQEEAALGFQQTLLNAGSEVNDALIAYQTSQGKRILLDKQITSLQTALRSTTLLMEHGNTTYLEVLTSRQSLLSAQLSQTANHFTEIQSLINLYRALGGGQE
;
A
#
# COMPACT_ATOMS: atom_id res chain seq x y z
N TRP A 1 29.07 18.01 4.31
CA TRP A 1 27.80 17.57 3.78
C TRP A 1 27.14 16.65 4.81
N TYR A 2 26.46 17.30 5.74
CA TYR A 2 25.72 16.67 6.83
C TYR A 2 24.29 16.44 6.33
N ILE A 3 23.93 15.21 5.99
CA ILE A 3 22.55 14.77 6.02
C ILE A 3 22.34 14.26 7.44
N GLY A 4 21.57 15.06 8.20
CA GLY A 4 21.24 14.76 9.56
C GLY A 4 20.66 13.36 9.70
N LYS A 5 21.14 12.63 10.71
CA LYS A 5 20.54 11.43 11.26
C LYS A 5 19.08 11.73 11.63
N ALA A 6 18.15 11.54 10.72
CA ALA A 6 16.78 11.29 11.07
C ALA A 6 16.79 9.91 11.77
N THR A 7 17.00 9.93 13.05
CA THR A 7 16.66 8.81 13.92
C THR A 7 15.15 8.62 13.82
N VAL A 8 14.73 7.78 12.89
CA VAL A 8 13.42 7.15 12.94
C VAL A 8 13.50 6.19 14.12
N SER A 9 13.33 6.78 15.31
CA SER A 9 13.06 6.05 16.54
C SER A 9 11.60 5.59 16.47
N CYS A 10 11.28 4.71 15.53
CA CYS A 10 10.09 3.89 15.65
C CYS A 10 10.37 2.95 16.82
N ARG A 11 9.82 3.27 17.99
CA ARG A 11 9.79 2.38 19.15
C ARG A 11 9.08 1.10 18.69
N LEU A 12 9.86 0.09 18.37
CA LEU A 12 9.48 -1.29 18.04
C LEU A 12 8.91 -2.05 19.25
N LEU A 13 8.16 -1.42 20.15
CA LEU A 13 7.68 -2.06 21.38
C LEU A 13 6.28 -1.63 21.81
N ASP A 14 5.39 -1.24 20.88
CA ASP A 14 3.98 -1.24 21.26
C ASP A 14 3.09 -1.67 20.08
N ARG A 15 2.74 -2.93 20.08
CA ARG A 15 1.94 -3.63 19.10
C ARG A 15 0.47 -3.15 19.05
N ASN A 16 0.08 -2.25 19.96
CA ASN A 16 -1.31 -1.81 20.14
C ASN A 16 -1.55 -0.33 19.83
N SER A 17 -0.54 0.42 19.38
CA SER A 17 -0.67 1.86 19.19
C SER A 17 -0.70 2.32 17.72
N CYS A 18 -0.56 1.42 16.74
CA CYS A 18 -0.64 1.74 15.31
C CYS A 18 -2.02 1.45 14.68
N THR A 19 -3.03 1.10 15.48
CA THR A 19 -4.34 0.67 14.96
C THR A 19 -5.29 1.82 14.60
N ASP A 20 -4.96 3.08 14.90
CA ASP A 20 -5.89 4.20 14.68
C ASP A 20 -5.36 5.31 13.77
N ALA A 21 -4.23 5.17 13.12
CA ALA A 21 -3.69 6.19 12.25
C ALA A 21 -3.76 5.75 10.79
N PHE A 22 -4.69 6.35 10.05
CA PHE A 22 -4.60 6.80 8.69
C PHE A 22 -3.48 6.16 7.83
N PHE A 23 -3.65 4.90 7.42
CA PHE A 23 -2.73 4.23 6.51
C PHE A 23 -3.39 3.96 5.16
N PRO A 24 -2.93 4.61 4.08
CA PRO A 24 -3.31 4.20 2.74
C PRO A 24 -2.97 2.72 2.51
N SER A 25 -3.77 2.04 1.73
CA SER A 25 -3.81 0.58 1.56
C SER A 25 -2.48 -0.12 1.23
N GLY A 26 -1.45 0.62 0.82
CA GLY A 26 -0.12 0.09 0.49
C GLY A 26 0.94 0.19 1.60
N CYS A 27 0.75 1.05 2.61
CA CYS A 27 1.75 1.28 3.64
C CYS A 27 2.01 0.06 4.55
N PRO A 28 1.00 -0.71 5.01
CA PRO A 28 1.25 -1.86 5.87
C PRO A 28 2.04 -2.98 5.19
N SER A 29 1.88 -3.17 3.88
CA SER A 29 2.63 -4.18 3.13
C SER A 29 4.09 -3.77 2.94
N ALA A 30 4.35 -2.49 2.67
CA ALA A 30 5.69 -1.95 2.52
C ALA A 30 6.45 -1.95 3.87
N GLU A 31 5.76 -1.67 4.98
CA GLU A 31 6.33 -1.77 6.33
C GLU A 31 6.74 -3.21 6.67
N ARG A 32 5.88 -4.18 6.41
CA ARG A 32 6.21 -5.61 6.61
C ARG A 32 7.36 -6.08 5.73
N THR A 33 7.46 -5.55 4.51
CA THR A 33 8.59 -5.85 3.62
C THR A 33 9.91 -5.31 4.19
N LEU A 34 9.88 -4.09 4.72
CA LEU A 34 11.04 -3.50 5.41
C LEU A 34 11.41 -4.30 6.66
N GLU A 35 10.43 -4.70 7.46
CA GLU A 35 10.64 -5.54 8.64
C GLU A 35 11.25 -6.89 8.26
N ALA A 36 10.75 -7.54 7.22
CA ALA A 36 11.30 -8.80 6.71
C ALA A 36 12.77 -8.65 6.26
N ALA A 37 13.10 -7.56 5.56
CA ALA A 37 14.46 -7.27 5.12
C ALA A 37 15.40 -7.00 6.32
N PHE A 38 14.91 -6.34 7.37
CA PHE A 38 15.64 -6.14 8.63
C PHE A 38 15.98 -7.48 9.31
N TYR A 39 14.99 -8.37 9.44
CA TYR A 39 15.24 -9.70 10.01
C TYR A 39 16.14 -10.54 9.11
N GLY A 40 16.03 -10.39 7.77
CA GLY A 40 16.95 -11.02 6.81
C GLY A 40 18.41 -10.60 7.02
N THR A 41 18.65 -9.31 7.28
CA THR A 41 20.01 -8.80 7.57
C THR A 41 20.53 -9.37 8.91
N ASN A 42 19.68 -9.48 9.93
CA ASN A 42 20.06 -10.09 11.20
C ASN A 42 20.34 -11.59 11.05
N ALA A 43 19.57 -12.30 10.23
CA ALA A 43 19.84 -13.70 9.90
C ALA A 43 21.18 -13.88 9.14
N ALA A 44 21.47 -12.99 8.17
CA ALA A 44 22.77 -13.01 7.49
C ALA A 44 23.94 -12.70 8.46
N ARG A 45 23.71 -11.83 9.45
CA ARG A 45 24.68 -11.54 10.50
C ARG A 45 24.90 -12.72 11.43
N SER A 46 23.88 -13.54 11.71
CA SER A 46 24.01 -14.72 12.58
C SER A 46 24.96 -15.79 11.96
N ALA A 47 25.14 -15.80 10.64
CA ALA A 47 26.07 -16.69 9.96
C ALA A 47 27.56 -16.46 10.30
N PHE A 48 27.88 -15.33 10.95
CA PHE A 48 29.22 -15.08 11.50
C PHE A 48 29.47 -15.78 12.85
N TYR A 49 28.42 -16.28 13.51
CA TYR A 49 28.52 -16.98 14.78
C TYR A 49 28.56 -18.49 14.56
N PRO A 50 29.18 -19.26 15.48
CA PRO A 50 29.19 -20.71 15.37
C PRO A 50 27.78 -21.30 15.49
N SER A 51 27.48 -22.30 14.67
CA SER A 51 26.26 -23.08 14.76
C SER A 51 26.41 -24.23 15.76
N ILE A 52 25.44 -24.37 16.64
CA ILE A 52 25.37 -25.47 17.62
C ILE A 52 24.30 -26.44 17.12
N THR A 53 24.71 -27.66 16.82
CA THR A 53 23.79 -28.76 16.48
C THR A 53 23.79 -29.79 17.57
N LEU A 54 22.60 -30.12 18.10
CA LEU A 54 22.39 -31.18 19.07
C LEU A 54 21.63 -32.31 18.37
N SER A 55 22.25 -33.48 18.31
CA SER A 55 21.63 -34.69 17.78
C SER A 55 21.52 -35.76 18.85
N GLY A 56 20.34 -36.36 18.96
CA GLY A 56 20.10 -37.43 19.89
C GLY A 56 19.49 -38.62 19.16
N SER A 57 19.95 -39.81 19.46
CA SER A 57 19.33 -41.05 19.00
C SER A 57 19.09 -42.00 20.17
N ALA A 58 17.90 -42.63 20.16
CA ALA A 58 17.54 -43.67 21.09
C ALA A 58 17.03 -44.87 20.30
N GLY A 59 17.52 -46.06 20.65
CA GLY A 59 17.16 -47.28 19.92
C GLY A 59 17.34 -48.54 20.80
N TRP A 60 16.66 -49.57 20.41
CA TRP A 60 16.81 -50.90 20.99
C TRP A 60 17.58 -51.76 20.00
N THR A 61 18.71 -52.36 20.44
CA THR A 61 19.47 -53.32 19.61
C THR A 61 19.19 -54.71 20.11
N ASN A 62 18.76 -55.56 19.18
CA ASN A 62 18.63 -56.98 19.43
C ASN A 62 19.74 -57.69 18.65
N SER A 63 20.60 -58.38 19.36
CA SER A 63 21.70 -59.15 18.77
C SER A 63 21.19 -60.49 18.31
N ALA A 64 21.19 -60.69 17.00
CA ALA A 64 20.97 -61.99 16.30
C ALA A 64 19.55 -62.60 16.44
N GLY A 65 18.75 -62.46 15.41
CA GLY A 65 17.86 -63.43 14.79
C GLY A 65 16.90 -64.28 15.64
N ALA A 66 16.73 -64.03 16.90
CA ALA A 66 15.88 -64.81 17.80
C ALA A 66 14.75 -63.94 18.35
N MET A 67 13.55 -64.41 18.18
CA MET A 67 12.26 -64.03 18.68
C MET A 67 12.30 -63.11 19.93
N ILE A 68 11.44 -62.13 19.95
CA ILE A 68 11.14 -61.07 20.92
C ILE A 68 10.89 -61.60 22.35
N ILE A 69 11.88 -62.13 23.04
CA ILE A 69 11.75 -62.58 24.42
C ILE A 69 12.75 -61.89 25.38
N ASN A 70 13.68 -61.11 24.86
CA ASN A 70 14.59 -60.38 25.71
C ASN A 70 14.61 -58.91 25.29
N PRO A 71 14.24 -57.91 26.13
CA PRO A 71 14.34 -56.53 25.80
C PRO A 71 15.82 -56.24 25.56
N GLY A 72 16.17 -56.08 24.27
CA GLY A 72 17.52 -55.77 23.83
C GLY A 72 18.07 -54.56 24.59
N LYS A 73 19.37 -54.41 24.58
CA LYS A 73 20.03 -53.29 25.27
C LYS A 73 19.53 -51.96 24.71
N PHE A 74 19.02 -51.11 25.58
CA PHE A 74 18.67 -49.73 25.26
C PHE A 74 19.96 -48.96 25.03
N LEU A 75 20.08 -48.37 23.86
CA LEU A 75 21.15 -47.46 23.50
C LEU A 75 20.61 -46.06 23.34
N ALA A 76 21.10 -45.15 24.12
CA ALA A 76 20.84 -43.73 23.96
C ALA A 76 22.15 -43.01 23.71
N SER A 77 22.21 -42.17 22.67
CA SER A 77 23.36 -41.32 22.40
C SER A 77 22.91 -39.88 22.21
N ALA A 78 23.62 -38.92 22.78
CA ALA A 78 23.44 -37.52 22.57
C ALA A 78 24.80 -36.93 22.17
N VAL A 79 24.83 -36.22 21.03
CA VAL A 79 26.03 -35.58 20.50
C VAL A 79 25.76 -34.12 20.26
N GLY A 80 26.55 -33.25 20.88
CA GLY A 80 26.57 -31.81 20.61
C GLY A 80 27.77 -31.48 19.72
N SER A 81 27.55 -30.81 18.60
CA SER A 81 28.62 -30.34 17.72
C SER A 81 28.53 -28.83 17.57
N LEU A 82 29.72 -28.17 17.62
CA LEU A 82 29.91 -26.75 17.34
C LEU A 82 30.67 -26.61 16.04
N THR A 83 30.08 -25.94 15.07
CA THR A 83 30.68 -25.77 13.75
C THR A 83 30.75 -24.28 13.40
N GLN A 84 31.94 -23.79 13.08
CA GLN A 84 32.15 -22.43 12.57
C GLN A 84 33.00 -22.45 11.32
N PRO A 85 32.50 -21.96 10.18
CA PRO A 85 33.30 -21.85 8.97
C PRO A 85 34.26 -20.66 9.07
N LEU A 86 35.55 -20.90 9.21
CA LEU A 86 36.58 -19.85 9.27
C LEU A 86 37.01 -19.37 7.88
N PHE A 87 36.99 -20.25 6.88
CA PHE A 87 37.38 -19.96 5.51
C PHE A 87 36.31 -20.38 4.51
N ASN A 88 35.39 -19.47 4.21
CA ASN A 88 34.27 -19.72 3.30
C ASN A 88 34.34 -18.83 2.04
N ARG A 89 35.52 -18.64 1.47
CA ARG A 89 35.76 -17.85 0.22
C ARG A 89 35.05 -16.51 0.18
N GLY A 90 34.80 -15.88 1.32
CA GLY A 90 34.08 -14.62 1.42
C GLY A 90 32.56 -14.70 1.26
N GLN A 91 31.98 -15.91 1.16
CA GLN A 91 30.55 -16.10 0.91
C GLN A 91 29.66 -15.47 2.01
N VAL A 92 30.02 -15.65 3.28
CA VAL A 92 29.26 -15.08 4.43
C VAL A 92 29.28 -13.56 4.37
N MET A 93 30.47 -12.96 4.05
CA MET A 93 30.60 -11.51 3.90
C MET A 93 29.77 -10.99 2.71
N ALA A 94 29.76 -11.71 1.60
CA ALA A 94 28.99 -11.36 0.41
C ALA A 94 27.48 -11.39 0.72
N GLN A 95 26.98 -12.46 1.36
CA GLN A 95 25.58 -12.57 1.77
C GLN A 95 25.16 -11.46 2.72
N TYR A 96 26.00 -11.11 3.69
CA TYR A 96 25.72 -9.99 4.59
C TYR A 96 25.60 -8.65 3.85
N ARG A 97 26.52 -8.40 2.90
CA ARG A 97 26.48 -7.17 2.07
C ARG A 97 25.23 -7.12 1.19
N ILE A 98 24.84 -8.25 0.61
CA ILE A 98 23.61 -8.36 -0.19
C ILE A 98 22.38 -8.08 0.70
N ALA A 99 22.28 -8.74 1.85
CA ALA A 99 21.15 -8.53 2.77
C ALA A 99 21.06 -7.09 3.25
N ARG A 100 22.21 -6.43 3.50
CA ARG A 100 22.25 -5.02 3.86
C ARG A 100 21.78 -4.11 2.72
N ALA A 101 22.18 -4.37 1.49
CA ALA A 101 21.71 -3.63 0.33
C ALA A 101 20.21 -3.82 0.11
N GLN A 102 19.68 -5.03 0.29
CA GLN A 102 18.24 -5.32 0.23
C GLN A 102 17.45 -4.60 1.34
N GLN A 103 18.02 -4.46 2.52
CA GLN A 103 17.41 -3.68 3.59
C GLN A 103 17.33 -2.18 3.24
N GLU A 104 18.37 -1.63 2.63
CA GLU A 104 18.40 -0.25 2.17
C GLU A 104 17.41 -0.02 1.02
N GLU A 105 17.34 -0.96 0.07
CA GLU A 105 16.33 -0.96 -1.00
C GLU A 105 14.90 -0.98 -0.45
N ALA A 106 14.61 -1.85 0.52
CA ALA A 106 13.32 -1.93 1.18
C ALA A 106 12.97 -0.62 1.93
N ALA A 107 13.95 0.04 2.55
CA ALA A 107 13.75 1.32 3.21
C ALA A 107 13.41 2.44 2.22
N LEU A 108 14.09 2.50 1.08
CA LEU A 108 13.77 3.43 0.00
C LEU A 108 12.41 3.14 -0.63
N GLY A 109 12.06 1.87 -0.81
CA GLY A 109 10.74 1.43 -1.28
C GLY A 109 9.61 1.86 -0.35
N PHE A 110 9.82 1.75 0.96
CA PHE A 110 8.87 2.25 1.96
C PHE A 110 8.70 3.77 1.87
N GLN A 111 9.78 4.53 1.75
CA GLN A 111 9.73 5.99 1.58
C GLN A 111 8.97 6.37 0.29
N GLN A 112 9.23 5.67 -0.81
CA GLN A 112 8.52 5.90 -2.07
C GLN A 112 7.02 5.62 -1.93
N THR A 113 6.64 4.54 -1.24
CA THR A 113 5.23 4.21 -0.99
C THR A 113 4.55 5.31 -0.17
N LEU A 114 5.24 5.86 0.84
CA LEU A 114 4.72 6.95 1.67
C LEU A 114 4.51 8.25 0.86
N LEU A 115 5.45 8.57 -0.02
CA LEU A 115 5.33 9.74 -0.91
C LEU A 115 4.20 9.58 -1.92
N ASN A 116 4.06 8.39 -2.51
CA ASN A 116 2.96 8.08 -3.42
C ASN A 116 1.60 8.19 -2.73
N ALA A 117 1.49 7.67 -1.52
CA ALA A 117 0.29 7.78 -0.70
C ALA A 117 -0.09 9.24 -0.41
N GLY A 118 0.88 10.08 -0.05
CA GLY A 118 0.67 11.52 0.14
C GLY A 118 0.20 12.23 -1.14
N SER A 119 0.78 11.87 -2.28
CA SER A 119 0.36 12.38 -3.59
C SER A 119 -1.08 11.98 -3.92
N GLU A 120 -1.44 10.70 -3.70
CA GLU A 120 -2.77 10.17 -3.97
C GLU A 120 -3.86 10.89 -3.17
N VAL A 121 -3.61 11.14 -1.87
CA VAL A 121 -4.52 11.92 -1.03
C VAL A 121 -4.67 13.35 -1.53
N ASN A 122 -3.56 14.00 -1.89
CA ASN A 122 -3.57 15.37 -2.39
C ASN A 122 -4.34 15.47 -3.73
N ASP A 123 -4.10 14.53 -4.64
CA ASP A 123 -4.77 14.48 -5.95
C ASP A 123 -6.28 14.25 -5.79
N ALA A 124 -6.68 13.35 -4.89
CA ALA A 124 -8.09 13.11 -4.59
C ALA A 124 -8.78 14.34 -3.97
N LEU A 125 -8.08 15.05 -3.08
CA LEU A 125 -8.58 16.29 -2.46
C LEU A 125 -8.76 17.41 -3.50
N ILE A 126 -7.77 17.61 -4.38
CA ILE A 126 -7.83 18.61 -5.45
C ILE A 126 -8.96 18.26 -6.44
N ALA A 127 -9.12 17.00 -6.80
CA ALA A 127 -10.20 16.56 -7.67
C ALA A 127 -11.59 16.85 -7.07
N TYR A 128 -11.75 16.59 -5.77
CA TYR A 128 -12.98 16.91 -5.05
C TYR A 128 -13.25 18.41 -5.01
N GLN A 129 -12.28 19.23 -4.65
CA GLN A 129 -12.44 20.70 -4.62
C GLN A 129 -12.74 21.28 -6.00
N THR A 130 -12.10 20.75 -7.04
CA THR A 130 -12.32 21.17 -8.43
C THR A 130 -13.74 20.82 -8.89
N SER A 131 -14.23 19.63 -8.58
CA SER A 131 -15.61 19.22 -8.95
C SER A 131 -16.67 20.06 -8.22
N GLN A 132 -16.45 20.43 -6.95
CA GLN A 132 -17.31 21.36 -6.23
C GLN A 132 -17.33 22.76 -6.87
N GLY A 133 -16.17 23.31 -7.20
CA GLY A 133 -16.06 24.60 -7.89
C GLY A 133 -16.79 24.59 -9.24
N LYS A 134 -16.59 23.52 -10.01
CA LYS A 134 -17.25 23.31 -11.30
C LYS A 134 -18.77 23.21 -11.17
N ARG A 135 -19.30 22.59 -10.12
CA ARG A 135 -20.73 22.50 -9.85
C ARG A 135 -21.36 23.89 -9.73
N ILE A 136 -20.76 24.79 -8.94
CA ILE A 136 -21.27 26.16 -8.76
C ILE A 136 -21.30 26.92 -10.10
N LEU A 137 -20.31 26.72 -10.96
CA LEU A 137 -20.24 27.36 -12.28
C LEU A 137 -21.31 26.79 -13.24
N LEU A 138 -21.51 25.48 -13.23
CA LEU A 138 -22.53 24.81 -14.04
C LEU A 138 -23.95 25.23 -13.62
N ASP A 139 -24.21 25.38 -12.31
CA ASP A 139 -25.50 25.89 -11.82
C ASP A 139 -25.81 27.31 -12.35
N LYS A 140 -24.80 28.20 -12.32
CA LYS A 140 -24.92 29.54 -12.89
C LYS A 140 -25.12 29.51 -14.40
N GLN A 141 -24.39 28.64 -15.11
CA GLN A 141 -24.52 28.45 -16.56
C GLN A 141 -25.91 28.00 -16.92
N ILE A 142 -26.47 27.01 -16.23
CA ILE A 142 -27.82 26.48 -16.46
C ILE A 142 -28.86 27.56 -16.23
N THR A 143 -28.76 28.34 -15.15
CA THR A 143 -29.64 29.43 -14.85
C THR A 143 -29.66 30.51 -15.96
N SER A 144 -28.46 30.84 -16.47
CA SER A 144 -28.30 31.80 -17.58
C SER A 144 -28.88 31.24 -18.88
N LEU A 145 -28.65 29.95 -19.19
CA LEU A 145 -29.22 29.31 -20.39
C LEU A 145 -30.73 29.14 -20.32
N GLN A 146 -31.29 28.87 -19.13
CA GLN A 146 -32.76 28.89 -18.93
C GLN A 146 -33.36 30.25 -19.21
N THR A 147 -32.73 31.32 -18.72
CA THR A 147 -33.18 32.69 -18.99
C THR A 147 -33.05 33.01 -20.48
N ALA A 148 -31.96 32.65 -21.13
CA ALA A 148 -31.75 32.82 -22.58
C ALA A 148 -32.81 32.07 -23.39
N LEU A 149 -33.09 30.80 -23.03
CA LEU A 149 -34.11 30.00 -23.72
C LEU A 149 -35.51 30.64 -23.58
N ARG A 150 -35.84 31.12 -22.37
CA ARG A 150 -37.13 31.81 -22.14
C ARG A 150 -37.22 33.06 -23.02
N SER A 151 -36.18 33.89 -23.05
CA SER A 151 -36.17 35.11 -23.86
C SER A 151 -36.25 34.80 -25.37
N THR A 152 -35.51 33.79 -25.87
CA THR A 152 -35.55 33.37 -27.28
C THR A 152 -36.93 32.84 -27.66
N THR A 153 -37.59 32.10 -26.76
CA THR A 153 -38.96 31.60 -26.99
C THR A 153 -39.97 32.76 -27.11
N LEU A 154 -39.88 33.74 -26.24
CA LEU A 154 -40.76 34.95 -26.31
C LEU A 154 -40.51 35.76 -27.59
N LEU A 155 -39.23 35.91 -27.99
CA LEU A 155 -38.87 36.58 -29.25
C LEU A 155 -39.45 35.84 -30.50
N MET A 156 -39.46 34.51 -30.46
CA MET A 156 -40.05 33.70 -31.53
C MET A 156 -41.58 33.90 -31.57
N GLU A 157 -42.27 33.95 -30.43
CA GLU A 157 -43.71 34.21 -30.37
C GLU A 157 -44.09 35.59 -30.95
N HIS A 158 -43.18 36.56 -30.83
CA HIS A 158 -43.34 37.90 -31.41
C HIS A 158 -42.81 38.04 -32.84
N GLY A 159 -42.38 36.95 -33.47
CA GLY A 159 -41.91 36.92 -34.87
C GLY A 159 -40.52 37.51 -35.11
N ASN A 160 -39.72 37.77 -34.02
CA ASN A 160 -38.41 38.41 -34.12
C ASN A 160 -37.24 37.44 -34.18
N THR A 161 -37.48 36.11 -34.10
CA THR A 161 -36.40 35.12 -34.17
C THR A 161 -36.90 33.81 -34.84
N THR A 162 -35.99 32.97 -35.26
CA THR A 162 -36.29 31.72 -35.99
C THR A 162 -36.42 30.55 -34.99
N TYR A 163 -37.17 29.52 -35.38
CA TYR A 163 -37.28 28.26 -34.63
C TYR A 163 -35.90 27.59 -34.38
N LEU A 164 -34.99 27.78 -35.34
CA LEU A 164 -33.61 27.24 -35.24
C LEU A 164 -32.86 27.80 -33.99
N GLU A 165 -33.04 29.09 -33.68
CA GLU A 165 -32.39 29.71 -32.52
C GLU A 165 -32.95 29.17 -31.20
N VAL A 166 -34.24 28.89 -31.14
CA VAL A 166 -34.87 28.25 -29.97
C VAL A 166 -34.34 26.82 -29.82
N LEU A 167 -34.16 26.07 -30.91
CA LEU A 167 -33.66 24.72 -30.92
C LEU A 167 -32.20 24.67 -30.45
N THR A 168 -31.34 25.59 -30.94
CA THR A 168 -29.94 25.69 -30.52
C THR A 168 -29.81 26.07 -29.02
N SER A 169 -30.68 26.96 -28.55
CA SER A 169 -30.75 27.33 -27.11
C SER A 169 -31.15 26.12 -26.24
N ARG A 170 -32.12 25.33 -26.68
CA ARG A 170 -32.52 24.07 -26.01
C ARG A 170 -31.38 23.04 -26.00
N GLN A 171 -30.70 22.88 -27.13
CA GLN A 171 -29.55 21.97 -27.21
C GLN A 171 -28.43 22.39 -26.25
N SER A 172 -28.12 23.68 -26.18
CA SER A 172 -27.12 24.21 -25.25
C SER A 172 -27.51 23.98 -23.78
N LEU A 173 -28.78 24.20 -23.43
CA LEU A 173 -29.29 23.91 -22.08
C LEU A 173 -29.19 22.42 -21.73
N LEU A 174 -29.59 21.54 -22.65
CA LEU A 174 -29.51 20.09 -22.45
C LEU A 174 -28.06 19.64 -22.25
N SER A 175 -27.14 20.16 -23.07
CA SER A 175 -25.70 19.87 -22.95
C SER A 175 -25.14 20.31 -21.58
N ALA A 176 -25.56 21.50 -21.09
CA ALA A 176 -25.15 21.97 -19.77
C ALA A 176 -25.71 21.11 -18.64
N GLN A 177 -26.96 20.65 -18.72
CA GLN A 177 -27.57 19.74 -17.73
C GLN A 177 -26.90 18.37 -17.73
N LEU A 178 -26.54 17.81 -18.91
CA LEU A 178 -25.76 16.58 -18.99
C LEU A 178 -24.37 16.74 -18.35
N SER A 179 -23.72 17.89 -18.61
CA SER A 179 -22.44 18.21 -17.99
C SER A 179 -22.52 18.35 -16.45
N GLN A 180 -23.63 18.88 -15.94
CA GLN A 180 -23.89 18.95 -14.51
C GLN A 180 -24.02 17.56 -13.88
N THR A 181 -24.80 16.68 -14.53
CA THR A 181 -24.97 15.29 -14.07
C THR A 181 -23.63 14.53 -14.07
N ALA A 182 -22.85 14.68 -15.15
CA ALA A 182 -21.51 14.08 -15.24
C ALA A 182 -20.57 14.61 -14.15
N ASN A 183 -20.62 15.91 -13.88
CA ASN A 183 -19.82 16.50 -12.80
C ASN A 183 -20.23 16.01 -11.41
N HIS A 184 -21.53 15.83 -11.16
CA HIS A 184 -22.04 15.28 -9.90
C HIS A 184 -21.53 13.84 -9.70
N PHE A 185 -21.51 13.03 -10.75
CA PHE A 185 -20.93 11.69 -10.70
C PHE A 185 -19.42 11.75 -10.37
N THR A 186 -18.68 12.66 -11.02
CA THR A 186 -17.25 12.86 -10.75
C THR A 186 -16.98 13.31 -9.31
N GLU A 187 -17.87 14.17 -8.75
CA GLU A 187 -17.79 14.62 -7.35
C GLU A 187 -17.90 13.43 -6.38
N ILE A 188 -18.90 12.56 -6.59
CA ILE A 188 -19.09 11.35 -5.79
C ILE A 188 -17.90 10.41 -5.93
N GLN A 189 -17.41 10.19 -7.15
CA GLN A 189 -16.26 9.33 -7.41
C GLN A 189 -15.00 9.86 -6.73
N SER A 190 -14.78 11.18 -6.74
CA SER A 190 -13.66 11.82 -6.07
C SER A 190 -13.74 11.66 -4.55
N LEU A 191 -14.95 11.73 -3.99
CA LEU A 191 -15.19 11.49 -2.56
C LEU A 191 -14.85 10.04 -2.17
N ILE A 192 -15.27 9.08 -2.98
CA ILE A 192 -14.96 7.66 -2.77
C ILE A 192 -13.45 7.41 -2.87
N ASN A 193 -12.80 8.02 -3.85
CA ASN A 193 -11.34 7.90 -4.01
C ASN A 193 -10.61 8.52 -2.81
N LEU A 194 -11.08 9.67 -2.32
CA LEU A 194 -10.54 10.29 -1.11
C LEU A 194 -10.71 9.36 0.10
N TYR A 195 -11.90 8.76 0.28
CA TYR A 195 -12.14 7.81 1.36
C TYR A 195 -11.20 6.60 1.31
N ARG A 196 -10.95 6.06 0.09
CA ARG A 196 -10.00 4.96 -0.12
C ARG A 196 -8.55 5.38 0.13
N ALA A 197 -8.15 6.56 -0.36
CA ALA A 197 -6.82 7.10 -0.15
C ALA A 197 -6.53 7.35 1.34
N LEU A 198 -7.57 7.62 2.13
CA LEU A 198 -7.51 7.77 3.57
C LEU A 198 -7.50 6.42 4.33
N GLY A 199 -7.43 5.28 3.61
CA GLY A 199 -7.43 3.95 4.23
C GLY A 199 -8.81 3.42 4.62
N GLY A 200 -9.89 4.08 4.22
CA GLY A 200 -11.25 3.60 4.46
C GLY A 200 -11.57 2.33 3.67
N GLY A 201 -12.37 1.42 4.26
CA GLY A 201 -12.82 0.17 3.62
C GLY A 201 -11.92 -1.04 3.88
N GLN A 202 -11.03 -0.97 4.85
CA GLN A 202 -10.26 -2.11 5.35
C GLN A 202 -10.86 -2.61 6.68
N GLU A 203 -12.05 -3.17 6.60
CA GLU A 203 -12.61 -3.99 7.69
C GLU A 203 -12.41 -5.48 7.40
#